data_7d558f63d1a2b1b6bf5c06ea5a86df5f
#
_entry.id   7d558f63d1a2b1b6bf5c06ea5a86df5f
#
_cell.length_a   1.000
_cell.length_b   1.000
_cell.length_c   1.000
_cell.angle_alpha   90.00
_cell.angle_beta   90.00
_cell.angle_gamma   90.00
#
_symmetry.space_group_name_H-M   'P 1'
#
loop_
_entity.id
_entity.type
_entity.pdbx_description
1 polymer ?
#
loop_
_entity_poly.entity_id
_entity_poly.type
_entity_poly.pdbx_seq_one_letter_code
_entity_poly.pdbx_strand_id
1 'polypeptide(L)'
;MEQQFLNEIECKVCKNQNKSKFKTKFCKDDINIVQCSECGFVFIPPFYRKQIDYTEYKNENSLKAVIAGNDWLKIQRHKLRYRTIQKYCAKGKLFDLGVGWGHFLHTGRLLGYEVAGIEMAKMPFSYAKDYLKLPVECIDFFDYTPQSSYYDLVTMWDVLEHIDNCDEAVGKCAFMMKSGGYIVIQVPQIDSYLAKKQKEEWQAMGLDHVNYFSKETITRLLESKGLQIVEIKSSVEVKLFLMYSFFDKMRKRHGATKATQAERQEYFNKKVSRPKWQLMIAIMGHNIVYNLLSTLNIGDEMIVIAKKVQI
;
A
#
# COMPACT_ATOMS: atom_id res chain seq x y z
N MET A 1 -24.76 12.28 21.40
CA MET A 1 -24.37 11.25 20.42
C MET A 1 -22.88 10.91 20.47
N GLU A 2 -21.94 11.85 20.51
CA GLU A 2 -20.48 11.55 20.59
C GLU A 2 -20.07 10.68 21.78
N GLN A 3 -20.66 10.84 22.95
CA GLN A 3 -20.31 10.05 24.15
C GLN A 3 -20.75 8.59 24.10
N GLN A 4 -21.76 8.24 23.34
CA GLN A 4 -22.28 6.87 23.23
C GLN A 4 -21.43 6.01 22.28
N PHE A 5 -20.83 6.60 21.25
CA PHE A 5 -19.99 5.92 20.25
C PHE A 5 -18.56 5.65 20.71
N LEU A 6 -18.05 6.36 21.71
CA LEU A 6 -16.76 6.08 22.30
C LEU A 6 -16.75 4.74 23.09
N ASN A 7 -17.89 4.06 23.24
CA ASN A 7 -18.00 2.83 24.05
C ASN A 7 -17.33 1.61 23.39
N GLU A 8 -17.02 1.67 22.09
CA GLU A 8 -16.51 0.53 21.32
C GLU A 8 -15.13 0.81 20.65
N ILE A 9 -14.42 1.86 21.11
CA ILE A 9 -13.11 2.14 20.56
C ILE A 9 -12.05 1.18 21.09
N GLU A 10 -11.35 0.49 20.20
CA GLU A 10 -10.22 -0.39 20.51
C GLU A 10 -9.04 -0.07 19.60
N CYS A 11 -7.85 0.03 20.19
CA CYS A 11 -6.61 0.14 19.42
C CYS A 11 -6.23 -1.23 18.83
N LYS A 12 -6.22 -1.37 17.52
CA LYS A 12 -5.89 -2.64 16.86
C LYS A 12 -4.43 -3.07 17.04
N VAL A 13 -3.54 -2.14 17.42
CA VAL A 13 -2.12 -2.46 17.65
C VAL A 13 -1.83 -2.93 19.08
N CYS A 14 -2.34 -2.23 20.10
CA CYS A 14 -2.02 -2.57 21.50
C CYS A 14 -3.22 -3.08 22.31
N LYS A 15 -4.39 -3.22 21.68
CA LYS A 15 -5.63 -3.70 22.30
C LYS A 15 -6.16 -2.82 23.44
N ASN A 16 -5.64 -1.61 23.59
CA ASN A 16 -6.14 -0.66 24.55
C ASN A 16 -7.59 -0.27 24.25
N GLN A 17 -8.45 -0.30 25.25
CA GLN A 17 -9.87 0.08 25.18
C GLN A 17 -10.20 1.26 26.10
N ASN A 18 -9.21 1.79 26.84
CA ASN A 18 -9.42 2.94 27.72
C ASN A 18 -9.59 4.23 26.91
N LYS A 19 -10.79 4.77 26.88
CA LYS A 19 -11.18 5.96 26.13
C LYS A 19 -10.32 7.19 26.40
N SER A 20 -9.87 7.39 27.65
CA SER A 20 -9.03 8.52 28.03
C SER A 20 -7.65 8.51 27.35
N LYS A 21 -7.27 7.38 26.76
CA LYS A 21 -6.02 7.19 26.05
C LYS A 21 -6.11 7.51 24.56
N PHE A 22 -7.28 7.84 24.02
CA PHE A 22 -7.46 8.23 22.65
C PHE A 22 -7.63 9.76 22.54
N LYS A 23 -6.76 10.41 21.81
CA LYS A 23 -6.78 11.85 21.59
C LYS A 23 -6.90 12.16 20.12
N THR A 24 -7.72 13.15 19.76
CA THR A 24 -7.75 13.66 18.39
C THR A 24 -6.39 14.20 18.02
N LYS A 25 -5.81 13.66 16.96
CA LYS A 25 -4.53 14.09 16.41
C LYS A 25 -4.71 15.03 15.23
N PHE A 26 -5.68 14.72 14.38
CA PHE A 26 -6.04 15.50 13.20
C PHE A 26 -7.56 15.56 13.07
N CYS A 27 -8.06 16.60 12.40
CA CYS A 27 -9.46 16.69 11.99
C CYS A 27 -9.48 17.00 10.49
N LYS A 28 -10.19 16.19 9.69
CA LYS A 28 -10.31 16.38 8.24
C LYS A 28 -11.74 16.07 7.80
N ASP A 29 -12.35 17.00 7.08
CA ASP A 29 -13.75 16.87 6.62
C ASP A 29 -14.71 16.45 7.75
N ASP A 30 -14.59 17.10 8.93
CA ASP A 30 -15.33 16.84 10.17
C ASP A 30 -15.12 15.44 10.77
N ILE A 31 -14.11 14.70 10.31
CA ILE A 31 -13.74 13.39 10.84
C ILE A 31 -12.53 13.53 11.77
N ASN A 32 -12.71 13.08 13.01
CA ASN A 32 -11.63 13.02 13.98
C ASN A 32 -10.77 11.79 13.75
N ILE A 33 -9.50 12.00 13.45
CA ILE A 33 -8.45 10.98 13.36
C ILE A 33 -7.76 10.95 14.71
N VAL A 34 -7.83 9.81 15.41
CA VAL A 34 -7.35 9.69 16.78
C VAL A 34 -5.99 9.01 16.87
N GLN A 35 -5.27 9.34 17.94
CA GLN A 35 -4.03 8.66 18.31
C GLN A 35 -4.20 7.96 19.65
N CYS A 36 -3.82 6.68 19.72
CA CYS A 36 -3.68 5.95 20.97
C CYS A 36 -2.43 6.42 21.72
N SER A 37 -2.59 6.94 22.95
CA SER A 37 -1.47 7.45 23.74
C SER A 37 -0.55 6.33 24.28
N GLU A 38 -1.01 5.06 24.28
CA GLU A 38 -0.22 3.91 24.78
C GLU A 38 0.81 3.42 23.75
N CYS A 39 0.45 3.43 22.46
CA CYS A 39 1.34 2.89 21.42
C CYS A 39 1.62 3.86 20.27
N GLY A 40 0.99 5.04 20.26
CA GLY A 40 1.16 6.01 19.18
C GLY A 40 0.38 5.72 17.90
N PHE A 41 -0.37 4.60 17.80
CA PHE A 41 -1.13 4.24 16.60
C PHE A 41 -2.20 5.28 16.29
N VAL A 42 -2.29 5.65 15.02
CA VAL A 42 -3.22 6.66 14.51
C VAL A 42 -4.23 6.00 13.59
N PHE A 43 -5.51 6.27 13.79
CA PHE A 43 -6.57 5.62 13.02
C PHE A 43 -7.88 6.44 13.05
N ILE A 44 -8.77 6.13 12.11
CA ILE A 44 -10.15 6.64 12.12
C ILE A 44 -11.01 5.69 12.94
N PRO A 45 -11.66 6.14 14.02
CA PRO A 45 -12.60 5.31 14.79
C PRO A 45 -13.74 4.76 13.93
N PRO A 46 -14.27 3.55 14.21
CA PRO A 46 -15.26 2.89 13.36
C PRO A 46 -16.49 3.76 13.03
N PHE A 47 -16.96 4.54 13.98
CA PHE A 47 -18.16 5.38 13.81
C PHE A 47 -17.93 6.63 12.91
N TYR A 48 -16.69 7.00 12.60
CA TYR A 48 -16.38 8.07 11.65
C TYR A 48 -16.05 7.55 10.25
N ARG A 49 -15.95 6.24 10.07
CA ARG A 49 -15.52 5.67 8.80
C ARG A 49 -16.63 5.80 7.75
N LYS A 50 -16.25 6.25 6.58
CA LYS A 50 -17.12 6.15 5.42
C LYS A 50 -17.17 4.70 4.95
N GLN A 51 -18.36 4.17 4.73
CA GLN A 51 -18.49 2.89 4.05
C GLN A 51 -18.11 3.08 2.58
N ILE A 52 -17.04 2.39 2.17
CA ILE A 52 -16.58 2.37 0.79
C ILE A 52 -16.85 0.99 0.22
N ASP A 53 -17.62 0.95 -0.85
CA ASP A 53 -17.79 -0.29 -1.60
C ASP A 53 -16.57 -0.52 -2.49
N TYR A 54 -15.61 -1.28 -1.97
CA TYR A 54 -14.41 -1.63 -2.70
C TYR A 54 -14.68 -2.57 -3.88
N THR A 55 -15.83 -3.24 -3.96
CA THR A 55 -16.17 -4.12 -5.07
C THR A 55 -16.30 -3.35 -6.39
N GLU A 56 -16.76 -2.10 -6.33
CA GLU A 56 -16.94 -1.19 -7.47
C GLU A 56 -15.90 -0.04 -7.48
N TYR A 57 -14.83 -0.15 -6.69
CA TYR A 57 -13.83 0.91 -6.49
C TYR A 57 -13.13 1.38 -7.78
N LYS A 58 -12.97 0.49 -8.77
CA LYS A 58 -12.40 0.81 -10.08
C LYS A 58 -13.48 0.73 -11.17
N ASN A 59 -13.45 1.67 -12.09
CA ASN A 59 -14.44 1.82 -13.16
C ASN A 59 -13.82 1.64 -14.55
N GLU A 60 -14.66 1.70 -15.59
CA GLU A 60 -14.22 1.57 -17.00
C GLU A 60 -13.12 2.54 -17.40
N ASN A 61 -13.10 3.78 -16.89
CA ASN A 61 -12.04 4.73 -17.19
C ASN A 61 -10.69 4.27 -16.62
N SER A 62 -10.73 3.66 -15.42
CA SER A 62 -9.53 3.02 -14.84
C SER A 62 -9.05 1.84 -15.67
N LEU A 63 -9.96 1.01 -16.19
CA LEU A 63 -9.64 -0.10 -17.09
C LEU A 63 -9.04 0.40 -18.40
N LYS A 64 -9.67 1.40 -19.05
CA LYS A 64 -9.12 2.02 -20.27
C LYS A 64 -7.70 2.54 -20.05
N ALA A 65 -7.45 3.19 -18.90
CA ALA A 65 -6.12 3.68 -18.56
C ALA A 65 -5.11 2.54 -18.35
N VAL A 66 -5.53 1.41 -17.79
CA VAL A 66 -4.68 0.23 -17.62
C VAL A 66 -4.35 -0.43 -18.97
N ILE A 67 -5.33 -0.62 -19.83
CA ILE A 67 -5.15 -1.21 -21.16
C ILE A 67 -4.26 -0.30 -22.06
N ALA A 68 -4.49 1.00 -22.03
CA ALA A 68 -3.65 1.97 -22.74
C ALA A 68 -2.24 2.09 -22.17
N GLY A 69 -2.03 1.61 -20.94
CA GLY A 69 -0.73 1.65 -20.28
C GLY A 69 0.27 0.67 -20.88
N ASN A 70 1.56 0.97 -20.74
CA ASN A 70 2.65 0.11 -21.20
C ASN A 70 2.92 -1.00 -20.19
N ASP A 71 2.48 -2.24 -20.47
CA ASP A 71 2.68 -3.40 -19.59
C ASP A 71 4.15 -3.71 -19.34
N TRP A 72 5.01 -3.52 -20.36
CA TRP A 72 6.45 -3.68 -20.19
C TRP A 72 6.98 -2.73 -19.10
N LEU A 73 6.55 -1.45 -19.09
CA LEU A 73 6.97 -0.49 -18.08
C LEU A 73 6.49 -0.87 -16.67
N LYS A 74 5.25 -1.35 -16.57
CA LYS A 74 4.68 -1.84 -15.30
C LYS A 74 5.49 -3.03 -14.78
N ILE A 75 5.80 -4.01 -15.64
CA ILE A 75 6.63 -5.16 -15.30
C ILE A 75 8.03 -4.71 -14.84
N GLN A 76 8.69 -3.76 -15.53
CA GLN A 76 10.01 -3.28 -15.09
C GLN A 76 9.96 -2.62 -13.71
N ARG A 77 8.89 -1.84 -13.42
CA ARG A 77 8.68 -1.26 -12.08
C ARG A 77 8.54 -2.34 -11.01
N HIS A 78 7.74 -3.37 -11.25
CA HIS A 78 7.58 -4.46 -10.30
C HIS A 78 8.84 -5.32 -10.16
N LYS A 79 9.63 -5.51 -11.21
CA LYS A 79 10.95 -6.16 -11.10
C LYS A 79 11.87 -5.47 -10.07
N LEU A 80 11.74 -4.15 -9.88
CA LEU A 80 12.51 -3.45 -8.84
C LEU A 80 12.05 -3.85 -7.43
N ARG A 81 10.74 -3.98 -7.20
CA ARG A 81 10.18 -4.51 -5.94
C ARG A 81 10.71 -5.92 -5.69
N TYR A 82 10.68 -6.78 -6.72
CA TYR A 82 11.20 -8.15 -6.62
C TYR A 82 12.71 -8.24 -6.34
N ARG A 83 13.54 -7.30 -6.79
CA ARG A 83 14.98 -7.27 -6.43
C ARG A 83 15.20 -7.18 -4.91
N THR A 84 14.33 -6.44 -4.20
CA THR A 84 14.39 -6.38 -2.74
C THR A 84 13.87 -7.69 -2.13
N ILE A 85 12.73 -8.19 -2.60
CA ILE A 85 12.10 -9.42 -2.12
C ILE A 85 13.03 -10.63 -2.29
N GLN A 86 13.68 -10.76 -3.45
CA GLN A 86 14.52 -11.90 -3.80
C GLN A 86 15.77 -12.06 -2.92
N LYS A 87 16.16 -11.03 -2.17
CA LYS A 87 17.20 -11.14 -1.13
C LYS A 87 16.79 -12.08 0.01
N TYR A 88 15.49 -12.20 0.26
CA TYR A 88 14.90 -12.96 1.36
C TYR A 88 14.19 -14.22 0.90
N CYS A 89 13.44 -14.11 -0.19
CA CYS A 89 12.68 -15.20 -0.80
C CYS A 89 12.88 -15.16 -2.32
N ALA A 90 13.84 -15.92 -2.84
CA ALA A 90 14.21 -15.88 -4.27
C ALA A 90 13.14 -16.53 -5.17
N LYS A 91 12.45 -17.55 -4.68
CA LYS A 91 11.35 -18.29 -5.33
C LYS A 91 10.47 -18.91 -4.26
N GLY A 92 9.34 -19.45 -4.66
CA GLY A 92 8.40 -20.17 -3.78
C GLY A 92 6.96 -19.82 -4.08
N LYS A 93 6.08 -20.19 -3.17
CA LYS A 93 4.65 -19.90 -3.24
C LYS A 93 4.40 -18.49 -2.71
N LEU A 94 3.85 -17.65 -3.56
CA LEU A 94 3.54 -16.25 -3.26
C LEU A 94 2.03 -16.05 -3.23
N PHE A 95 1.54 -15.43 -2.17
CA PHE A 95 0.17 -14.94 -2.07
C PHE A 95 0.15 -13.42 -2.00
N ASP A 96 -0.66 -12.78 -2.85
CA ASP A 96 -0.83 -11.32 -2.88
C ASP A 96 -2.24 -10.95 -2.42
N LEU A 97 -2.35 -10.22 -1.33
CA LEU A 97 -3.61 -9.70 -0.81
C LEU A 97 -3.87 -8.33 -1.42
N GLY A 98 -5.01 -8.21 -2.16
CA GLY A 98 -5.32 -7.02 -2.91
C GLY A 98 -4.51 -6.93 -4.21
N VAL A 99 -4.69 -7.92 -5.07
CA VAL A 99 -3.94 -8.09 -6.34
C VAL A 99 -4.03 -6.88 -7.27
N GLY A 100 -5.09 -6.07 -7.14
CA GLY A 100 -5.37 -4.96 -8.03
C GLY A 100 -5.42 -5.42 -9.49
N TRP A 101 -4.77 -4.68 -10.39
CA TRP A 101 -4.69 -5.05 -11.81
C TRP A 101 -3.73 -6.22 -12.12
N GLY A 102 -3.15 -6.86 -11.13
CA GLY A 102 -2.39 -8.10 -11.28
C GLY A 102 -0.96 -7.98 -11.79
N HIS A 103 -0.46 -6.79 -12.09
CA HIS A 103 0.88 -6.64 -12.71
C HIS A 103 2.02 -7.05 -11.78
N PHE A 104 1.88 -6.86 -10.46
CA PHE A 104 2.85 -7.36 -9.49
C PHE A 104 2.89 -8.87 -9.51
N LEU A 105 1.74 -9.51 -9.34
CA LEU A 105 1.61 -10.97 -9.31
C LEU A 105 2.04 -11.61 -10.64
N HIS A 106 1.66 -11.00 -11.78
CA HIS A 106 2.12 -11.41 -13.11
C HIS A 106 3.65 -11.37 -13.25
N THR A 107 4.28 -10.31 -12.73
CA THR A 107 5.74 -10.21 -12.71
C THR A 107 6.37 -11.30 -11.87
N GLY A 108 5.78 -11.64 -10.72
CA GLY A 108 6.20 -12.77 -9.87
C GLY A 108 6.20 -14.09 -10.62
N ARG A 109 5.11 -14.37 -11.33
CA ARG A 109 5.01 -15.57 -12.19
C ARG A 109 6.10 -15.61 -13.25
N LEU A 110 6.40 -14.48 -13.92
CA LEU A 110 7.48 -14.39 -14.90
C LEU A 110 8.87 -14.59 -14.27
N LEU A 111 9.03 -14.34 -12.98
CA LEU A 111 10.25 -14.57 -12.22
C LEU A 111 10.33 -15.96 -11.58
N GLY A 112 9.32 -16.83 -11.80
CA GLY A 112 9.30 -18.22 -11.38
C GLY A 112 8.71 -18.48 -9.99
N TYR A 113 7.90 -17.55 -9.44
CA TYR A 113 7.06 -17.82 -8.28
C TYR A 113 5.82 -18.58 -8.68
N GLU A 114 5.37 -19.49 -7.83
CA GLU A 114 4.03 -20.06 -7.86
C GLU A 114 3.09 -19.04 -7.18
N VAL A 115 2.24 -18.38 -7.97
CA VAL A 115 1.49 -17.22 -7.53
C VAL A 115 0.03 -17.55 -7.25
N ALA A 116 -0.55 -16.94 -6.22
CA ALA A 116 -1.97 -16.89 -5.94
C ALA A 116 -2.33 -15.55 -5.32
N GLY A 117 -3.60 -15.18 -5.27
CA GLY A 117 -4.03 -13.96 -4.61
C GLY A 117 -5.53 -13.75 -4.66
N ILE A 118 -5.97 -12.71 -3.98
CA ILE A 118 -7.37 -12.30 -3.96
C ILE A 118 -7.50 -10.82 -4.30
N GLU A 119 -8.63 -10.46 -4.90
CA GLU A 119 -9.01 -9.10 -5.22
C GLU A 119 -10.53 -8.97 -5.10
N MET A 120 -11.01 -8.04 -4.28
CA MET A 120 -12.44 -7.87 -4.08
C MET A 120 -13.10 -6.96 -5.13
N ALA A 121 -12.34 -6.07 -5.76
CA ALA A 121 -12.83 -5.20 -6.82
C ALA A 121 -13.01 -5.99 -8.12
N LYS A 122 -14.25 -6.10 -8.60
CA LYS A 122 -14.64 -6.96 -9.73
C LYS A 122 -13.85 -6.68 -11.00
N MET A 123 -13.66 -5.40 -11.34
CA MET A 123 -13.01 -5.03 -12.60
C MET A 123 -11.50 -5.32 -12.60
N PRO A 124 -10.70 -4.96 -11.58
CA PRO A 124 -9.31 -5.41 -11.45
C PRO A 124 -9.19 -6.93 -11.42
N PHE A 125 -10.05 -7.62 -10.67
CA PHE A 125 -10.10 -9.08 -10.64
C PHE A 125 -10.27 -9.68 -12.04
N SER A 126 -11.31 -9.24 -12.80
CA SER A 126 -11.54 -9.75 -14.16
C SER A 126 -10.34 -9.50 -15.07
N TYR A 127 -9.71 -8.35 -15.00
CA TYR A 127 -8.49 -8.08 -15.75
C TYR A 127 -7.35 -9.02 -15.36
N ALA A 128 -7.09 -9.20 -14.07
CA ALA A 128 -6.04 -10.10 -13.57
C ALA A 128 -6.31 -11.55 -13.98
N LYS A 129 -7.54 -12.03 -13.81
CA LYS A 129 -7.95 -13.41 -14.11
C LYS A 129 -8.03 -13.68 -15.61
N ASP A 130 -8.77 -12.83 -16.34
CA ASP A 130 -9.16 -13.14 -17.73
C ASP A 130 -8.12 -12.64 -18.74
N TYR A 131 -7.49 -11.51 -18.50
CA TYR A 131 -6.47 -10.95 -19.41
C TYR A 131 -5.06 -11.44 -19.03
N LEU A 132 -4.64 -11.33 -17.77
CA LEU A 132 -3.31 -11.79 -17.34
C LEU A 132 -3.26 -13.30 -17.02
N LYS A 133 -4.40 -14.00 -17.00
CA LYS A 133 -4.50 -15.43 -16.70
C LYS A 133 -3.85 -15.82 -15.36
N LEU A 134 -4.12 -15.02 -14.33
CA LEU A 134 -3.61 -15.26 -12.99
C LEU A 134 -4.57 -16.11 -12.16
N PRO A 135 -4.06 -16.97 -11.26
CA PRO A 135 -4.86 -17.76 -10.33
C PRO A 135 -5.29 -16.87 -9.15
N VAL A 136 -6.32 -16.08 -9.37
CA VAL A 136 -6.88 -15.15 -8.40
C VAL A 136 -8.35 -15.43 -8.14
N GLU A 137 -8.83 -15.08 -6.94
CA GLU A 137 -10.22 -15.21 -6.53
C GLU A 137 -10.84 -13.83 -6.23
N CYS A 138 -12.14 -13.67 -6.55
CA CYS A 138 -12.90 -12.46 -6.23
C CYS A 138 -13.63 -12.68 -4.91
N ILE A 139 -12.98 -12.32 -3.81
CA ILE A 139 -13.52 -12.57 -2.47
C ILE A 139 -12.97 -11.54 -1.47
N ASP A 140 -13.74 -11.24 -0.43
CA ASP A 140 -13.23 -10.52 0.73
C ASP A 140 -12.22 -11.38 1.48
N PHE A 141 -11.16 -10.74 2.01
CA PHE A 141 -10.10 -11.48 2.71
C PHE A 141 -10.60 -12.21 3.95
N PHE A 142 -11.60 -11.65 4.64
CA PHE A 142 -12.13 -12.30 5.84
C PHE A 142 -12.98 -13.51 5.52
N ASP A 143 -13.60 -13.57 4.35
CA ASP A 143 -14.35 -14.73 3.86
C ASP A 143 -13.45 -15.79 3.22
N TYR A 144 -12.22 -15.41 2.81
CA TYR A 144 -11.26 -16.36 2.23
C TYR A 144 -10.78 -17.37 3.27
N THR A 145 -10.84 -18.66 2.96
CA THR A 145 -10.36 -19.75 3.83
C THR A 145 -8.95 -20.17 3.43
N PRO A 146 -7.91 -19.70 4.13
CA PRO A 146 -6.53 -19.97 3.75
C PRO A 146 -6.06 -21.36 4.19
N GLN A 147 -5.14 -21.92 3.43
CA GLN A 147 -4.36 -23.08 3.86
C GLN A 147 -3.27 -22.64 4.84
N SER A 148 -3.18 -23.34 5.98
CA SER A 148 -2.13 -23.09 6.99
C SER A 148 -0.74 -23.45 6.46
N SER A 149 0.24 -22.65 6.81
CA SER A 149 1.68 -22.93 6.57
C SER A 149 1.99 -23.32 5.12
N TYR A 150 1.40 -22.61 4.17
CA TYR A 150 1.46 -22.96 2.75
C TYR A 150 2.35 -22.05 1.92
N TYR A 151 2.36 -20.74 2.22
CA TYR A 151 3.06 -19.74 1.43
C TYR A 151 4.45 -19.42 1.97
N ASP A 152 5.41 -19.28 1.08
CA ASP A 152 6.77 -18.83 1.38
C ASP A 152 6.85 -17.30 1.48
N LEU A 153 5.96 -16.62 0.76
CA LEU A 153 5.88 -15.16 0.67
C LEU A 153 4.41 -14.72 0.64
N VAL A 154 4.06 -13.76 1.50
CA VAL A 154 2.78 -13.03 1.47
C VAL A 154 3.06 -11.56 1.22
N THR A 155 2.27 -10.90 0.37
CA THR A 155 2.45 -9.48 0.04
C THR A 155 1.17 -8.69 0.17
N MET A 156 1.29 -7.43 0.60
CA MET A 156 0.23 -6.41 0.62
C MET A 156 0.82 -5.08 0.13
N TRP A 157 0.27 -4.54 -0.95
CA TRP A 157 0.72 -3.29 -1.56
C TRP A 157 -0.39 -2.25 -1.51
N ASP A 158 -0.30 -1.33 -0.53
CA ASP A 158 -1.31 -0.29 -0.30
C ASP A 158 -2.70 -0.90 -0.02
N VAL A 159 -2.77 -1.81 0.97
CA VAL A 159 -3.97 -2.57 1.35
C VAL A 159 -4.25 -2.46 2.84
N LEU A 160 -3.26 -2.65 3.71
CA LEU A 160 -3.44 -2.78 5.17
C LEU A 160 -4.01 -1.50 5.81
N GLU A 161 -3.74 -0.33 5.22
CA GLU A 161 -4.29 0.96 5.63
C GLU A 161 -5.81 1.06 5.46
N HIS A 162 -6.39 0.25 4.57
CA HIS A 162 -7.83 0.22 4.30
C HIS A 162 -8.58 -0.82 5.14
N ILE A 163 -7.88 -1.75 5.78
CA ILE A 163 -8.48 -2.89 6.49
C ILE A 163 -8.80 -2.52 7.94
N ASP A 164 -10.06 -2.53 8.31
CA ASP A 164 -10.54 -2.19 9.65
C ASP A 164 -9.89 -3.04 10.74
N ASN A 165 -9.93 -4.35 10.60
CA ASN A 165 -9.34 -5.32 11.52
C ASN A 165 -7.92 -5.69 11.07
N CYS A 166 -7.03 -4.68 10.98
CA CYS A 166 -5.67 -4.88 10.47
C CYS A 166 -4.86 -5.92 11.28
N ASP A 167 -5.13 -6.05 12.58
CA ASP A 167 -4.48 -7.05 13.42
C ASP A 167 -4.94 -8.49 13.16
N GLU A 168 -6.22 -8.67 12.84
CA GLU A 168 -6.77 -9.97 12.41
C GLU A 168 -6.24 -10.33 11.02
N ALA A 169 -6.21 -9.36 10.10
CA ALA A 169 -5.66 -9.55 8.77
C ALA A 169 -4.19 -10.01 8.81
N VAL A 170 -3.35 -9.34 9.62
CA VAL A 170 -1.95 -9.75 9.81
C VAL A 170 -1.86 -11.13 10.44
N GLY A 171 -2.70 -11.45 11.43
CA GLY A 171 -2.75 -12.79 12.05
C GLY A 171 -3.11 -13.88 11.04
N LYS A 172 -4.09 -13.61 10.16
CA LYS A 172 -4.49 -14.53 9.09
C LYS A 172 -3.38 -14.71 8.05
N CYS A 173 -2.66 -13.65 7.69
CA CYS A 173 -1.48 -13.75 6.84
C CYS A 173 -0.38 -14.59 7.51
N ALA A 174 -0.10 -14.36 8.80
CA ALA A 174 0.88 -15.17 9.53
C ALA A 174 0.50 -16.65 9.60
N PHE A 175 -0.81 -16.96 9.73
CA PHE A 175 -1.31 -18.33 9.68
C PHE A 175 -1.03 -19.02 8.33
N MET A 176 -1.22 -18.30 7.22
CA MET A 176 -0.97 -18.81 5.86
C MET A 176 0.51 -19.07 5.56
N MET A 177 1.40 -18.35 6.23
CA MET A 177 2.84 -18.42 5.98
C MET A 177 3.46 -19.69 6.58
N LYS A 178 4.41 -20.27 5.87
CA LYS A 178 5.32 -21.29 6.40
C LYS A 178 6.19 -20.68 7.51
N SER A 179 6.66 -21.53 8.43
CA SER A 179 7.75 -21.13 9.34
C SER A 179 8.99 -20.72 8.50
N GLY A 180 9.59 -19.59 8.85
CA GLY A 180 10.67 -19.00 8.07
C GLY A 180 10.23 -18.25 6.80
N GLY A 181 8.93 -18.26 6.45
CA GLY A 181 8.38 -17.47 5.34
C GLY A 181 8.38 -15.97 5.62
N TYR A 182 8.16 -15.18 4.59
CA TYR A 182 8.25 -13.72 4.66
C TYR A 182 6.92 -13.05 4.34
N ILE A 183 6.68 -11.92 4.98
CA ILE A 183 5.62 -10.97 4.60
C ILE A 183 6.26 -9.66 4.15
N VAL A 184 5.69 -9.07 3.08
CA VAL A 184 6.09 -7.74 2.59
C VAL A 184 4.86 -6.85 2.55
N ILE A 185 4.90 -5.75 3.26
CA ILE A 185 3.80 -4.80 3.38
C ILE A 185 4.27 -3.41 2.95
N GLN A 186 3.56 -2.79 2.03
CA GLN A 186 3.70 -1.36 1.73
C GLN A 186 2.49 -0.63 2.27
N VAL A 187 2.75 0.45 3.02
CA VAL A 187 1.71 1.35 3.57
C VAL A 187 2.22 2.79 3.65
N PRO A 188 1.34 3.80 3.66
CA PRO A 188 1.72 5.17 3.97
C PRO A 188 2.39 5.30 5.34
N GLN A 189 3.43 6.14 5.42
CA GLN A 189 4.25 6.32 6.62
C GLN A 189 3.93 7.65 7.32
N ILE A 190 3.13 7.62 8.40
CA ILE A 190 2.67 8.84 9.10
C ILE A 190 3.78 9.58 9.84
N ASP A 191 4.85 8.92 10.21
CA ASP A 191 6.02 9.54 10.86
C ASP A 191 7.09 10.02 9.86
N SER A 192 6.80 10.01 8.55
CA SER A 192 7.66 10.54 7.50
C SER A 192 7.82 12.07 7.60
N TYR A 193 8.89 12.59 6.98
CA TYR A 193 9.10 14.03 6.90
C TYR A 193 7.93 14.75 6.22
N LEU A 194 7.40 14.21 5.12
CA LEU A 194 6.29 14.81 4.39
C LEU A 194 5.00 14.81 5.20
N ALA A 195 4.66 13.69 5.84
CA ALA A 195 3.49 13.59 6.70
C ALA A 195 3.54 14.60 7.87
N LYS A 196 4.68 14.71 8.54
CA LYS A 196 4.89 15.68 9.63
C LYS A 196 4.78 17.13 9.18
N LYS A 197 5.25 17.44 7.97
CA LYS A 197 5.23 18.79 7.40
C LYS A 197 3.85 19.20 6.90
N GLN A 198 3.13 18.29 6.25
CA GLN A 198 1.85 18.57 5.59
C GLN A 198 0.64 18.34 6.52
N LYS A 199 0.80 17.54 7.57
CA LYS A 199 -0.26 17.22 8.55
C LYS A 199 -1.54 16.76 7.84
N GLU A 200 -2.69 17.43 8.08
CA GLU A 200 -4.00 17.13 7.49
C GLU A 200 -4.01 17.22 5.96
N GLU A 201 -3.12 18.04 5.39
CA GLU A 201 -2.96 18.22 3.95
C GLU A 201 -2.09 17.14 3.29
N TRP A 202 -1.54 16.22 4.09
CA TRP A 202 -0.76 15.11 3.55
C TRP A 202 -1.61 14.27 2.61
N GLN A 203 -1.08 14.01 1.40
CA GLN A 203 -1.85 13.36 0.34
C GLN A 203 -2.37 11.97 0.74
N ALA A 204 -1.61 11.22 1.55
CA ALA A 204 -2.03 9.92 2.04
C ALA A 204 -3.00 10.00 3.25
N MET A 205 -3.37 11.21 3.71
CA MET A 205 -4.44 11.43 4.68
C MET A 205 -5.80 11.37 3.96
N GLY A 206 -6.04 10.29 3.22
CA GLY A 206 -7.33 9.98 2.59
C GLY A 206 -8.32 9.41 3.62
N LEU A 207 -9.61 9.69 3.46
CA LEU A 207 -10.63 9.14 4.37
C LEU A 207 -10.99 7.68 4.06
N ASP A 208 -10.44 7.13 2.99
CA ASP A 208 -10.42 5.72 2.64
C ASP A 208 -9.29 4.94 3.36
N HIS A 209 -8.28 5.66 3.89
CA HIS A 209 -7.29 5.10 4.78
C HIS A 209 -7.80 5.16 6.21
N VAL A 210 -8.11 4.04 6.80
CA VAL A 210 -8.61 3.97 8.19
C VAL A 210 -7.50 3.76 9.20
N ASN A 211 -6.30 3.35 8.76
CA ASN A 211 -5.11 3.11 9.59
C ASN A 211 -3.91 3.89 9.06
N TYR A 212 -3.20 4.57 9.96
CA TYR A 212 -2.00 5.33 9.65
C TYR A 212 -0.83 4.82 10.47
N PHE A 213 0.05 4.06 9.82
CA PHE A 213 1.17 3.39 10.49
C PHE A 213 2.41 4.28 10.58
N SER A 214 3.07 4.27 11.74
CA SER A 214 4.47 4.64 11.91
C SER A 214 5.35 3.39 11.86
N LYS A 215 6.66 3.56 11.75
CA LYS A 215 7.60 2.42 11.85
C LYS A 215 7.43 1.64 13.14
N GLU A 216 7.20 2.34 14.26
CA GLU A 216 7.00 1.72 15.57
C GLU A 216 5.69 0.93 15.62
N THR A 217 4.58 1.51 15.16
CA THR A 217 3.27 0.87 15.26
C THR A 217 3.12 -0.33 14.34
N ILE A 218 3.68 -0.30 13.13
CA ILE A 218 3.67 -1.47 12.24
C ILE A 218 4.57 -2.59 12.78
N THR A 219 5.75 -2.25 13.34
CA THR A 219 6.63 -3.21 14.02
C THR A 219 5.88 -3.91 15.14
N ARG A 220 5.28 -3.16 16.06
CA ARG A 220 4.52 -3.70 17.19
C ARG A 220 3.37 -4.62 16.74
N LEU A 221 2.65 -4.22 15.68
CA LEU A 221 1.58 -5.04 15.12
C LEU A 221 2.12 -6.37 14.60
N LEU A 222 3.17 -6.35 13.79
CA LEU A 222 3.74 -7.55 13.18
C LEU A 222 4.36 -8.49 14.22
N GLU A 223 5.13 -7.96 15.16
CA GLU A 223 5.74 -8.74 16.23
C GLU A 223 4.70 -9.39 17.15
N SER A 224 3.55 -8.74 17.39
CA SER A 224 2.43 -9.33 18.14
C SER A 224 1.83 -10.58 17.49
N LYS A 225 2.14 -10.82 16.21
CA LYS A 225 1.69 -11.98 15.42
C LYS A 225 2.82 -12.96 15.10
N GLY A 226 3.96 -12.88 15.80
CA GLY A 226 5.11 -13.76 15.59
C GLY A 226 5.88 -13.48 14.30
N LEU A 227 5.82 -12.24 13.81
CA LEU A 227 6.51 -11.79 12.59
C LEU A 227 7.66 -10.86 12.99
N GLN A 228 8.89 -11.33 12.93
CA GLN A 228 10.09 -10.56 13.26
C GLN A 228 10.46 -9.63 12.10
N ILE A 229 10.63 -8.34 12.39
CA ILE A 229 11.06 -7.35 11.40
C ILE A 229 12.47 -7.67 10.91
N VAL A 230 12.62 -7.71 9.59
CA VAL A 230 13.91 -7.91 8.92
C VAL A 230 14.41 -6.61 8.28
N GLU A 231 13.50 -5.86 7.65
CA GLU A 231 13.85 -4.60 7.01
C GLU A 231 12.63 -3.65 7.01
N ILE A 232 12.87 -2.36 7.28
CA ILE A 232 11.93 -1.27 7.02
C ILE A 232 12.64 -0.23 6.18
N LYS A 233 12.09 0.04 5.00
CA LYS A 233 12.58 1.09 4.09
C LYS A 233 11.50 2.13 3.88
N SER A 234 11.87 3.41 4.00
CA SER A 234 11.03 4.47 3.46
C SER A 234 10.99 4.37 1.95
N SER A 235 9.82 4.54 1.39
CA SER A 235 9.54 4.50 -0.04
C SER A 235 8.98 5.85 -0.49
N VAL A 236 9.31 6.25 -1.71
CA VAL A 236 8.76 7.46 -2.33
C VAL A 236 8.16 7.07 -3.66
N GLU A 237 6.90 7.40 -3.87
CA GLU A 237 6.41 7.45 -5.24
C GLU A 237 7.04 8.64 -5.97
N VAL A 238 8.28 8.48 -6.43
CA VAL A 238 9.06 9.55 -7.12
C VAL A 238 8.30 10.18 -8.31
N LYS A 239 7.27 9.49 -8.80
CA LYS A 239 6.36 10.01 -9.81
C LYS A 239 5.63 11.29 -9.38
N LEU A 240 5.29 11.39 -8.12
CA LEU A 240 4.60 12.53 -7.53
C LEU A 240 5.59 13.63 -7.14
N PHE A 241 6.67 13.28 -6.45
CA PHE A 241 7.56 14.27 -5.85
C PHE A 241 8.29 15.17 -6.87
N LEU A 242 8.91 14.59 -7.90
CA LEU A 242 9.65 15.38 -8.90
C LEU A 242 8.72 16.07 -9.91
N MET A 243 7.62 15.44 -10.28
CA MET A 243 6.66 16.08 -11.19
C MET A 243 5.88 17.21 -10.53
N TYR A 244 5.36 16.99 -9.31
CA TYR A 244 4.60 18.05 -8.61
C TYR A 244 5.49 19.20 -8.17
N SER A 245 6.66 18.94 -7.60
CA SER A 245 7.54 19.98 -7.10
C SER A 245 8.12 20.85 -8.23
N PHE A 246 8.57 20.24 -9.34
CA PHE A 246 9.18 20.97 -10.43
C PHE A 246 8.13 21.66 -11.34
N PHE A 247 7.06 20.94 -11.72
CA PHE A 247 6.01 21.49 -12.56
C PHE A 247 5.09 22.45 -11.82
N ASP A 248 4.82 22.24 -10.54
CA ASP A 248 4.04 23.18 -9.72
C ASP A 248 4.81 24.49 -9.49
N LYS A 249 6.14 24.42 -9.31
CA LYS A 249 7.01 25.60 -9.26
C LYS A 249 7.09 26.35 -10.58
N MET A 250 7.17 25.64 -11.72
CA MET A 250 7.13 26.28 -13.04
C MET A 250 5.75 26.87 -13.35
N ARG A 251 4.67 26.19 -12.98
CA ARG A 251 3.28 26.68 -13.23
C ARG A 251 2.93 27.87 -12.37
N LYS A 252 3.31 27.89 -11.09
CA LYS A 252 3.16 29.08 -10.22
C LYS A 252 3.90 30.30 -10.75
N ARG A 253 5.02 30.12 -11.47
CA ARG A 253 5.73 31.18 -12.17
C ARG A 253 4.97 31.72 -13.40
N HIS A 254 4.07 30.93 -13.99
CA HIS A 254 3.35 31.28 -15.23
C HIS A 254 1.83 31.47 -15.04
N GLY A 255 1.33 31.57 -13.80
CA GLY A 255 -0.08 31.88 -13.50
C GLY A 255 -1.11 30.83 -13.96
N ALA A 256 -0.67 29.59 -14.25
CA ALA A 256 -1.55 28.57 -14.79
C ALA A 256 -2.34 27.79 -13.70
N THR A 257 -3.61 27.51 -13.97
CA THR A 257 -4.51 26.70 -13.13
C THR A 257 -4.06 25.22 -13.03
N LYS A 258 -4.56 24.47 -12.03
CA LYS A 258 -4.27 23.03 -11.85
C LYS A 258 -4.59 22.25 -13.14
N ALA A 259 -3.69 21.35 -13.56
CA ALA A 259 -3.90 20.52 -14.77
C ALA A 259 -5.17 19.68 -14.64
N THR A 260 -5.98 19.68 -15.68
CA THR A 260 -7.17 18.84 -15.78
C THR A 260 -6.78 17.35 -15.84
N GLN A 261 -7.73 16.47 -15.55
CA GLN A 261 -7.50 15.03 -15.63
C GLN A 261 -7.15 14.60 -17.07
N ALA A 262 -7.73 15.25 -18.08
CA ALA A 262 -7.44 15.01 -19.50
C ALA A 262 -6.00 15.37 -19.88
N GLU A 263 -5.48 16.52 -19.45
CA GLU A 263 -4.09 16.94 -19.70
C GLU A 263 -3.09 16.01 -19.02
N ARG A 264 -3.43 15.49 -17.82
CA ARG A 264 -2.61 14.48 -17.13
C ARG A 264 -2.57 13.17 -17.90
N GLN A 265 -3.71 12.74 -18.44
CA GLN A 265 -3.81 11.52 -19.26
C GLN A 265 -3.06 11.65 -20.59
N GLU A 266 -3.18 12.79 -21.26
CA GLU A 266 -2.43 13.06 -22.49
C GLU A 266 -0.92 13.06 -22.27
N TYR A 267 -0.46 13.70 -21.18
CA TYR A 267 0.95 13.68 -20.80
C TYR A 267 1.43 12.25 -20.50
N PHE A 268 0.60 11.46 -19.81
CA PHE A 268 0.91 10.06 -19.52
C PHE A 268 1.01 9.23 -20.80
N ASN A 269 0.06 9.36 -21.73
CA ASN A 269 0.06 8.69 -23.02
C ASN A 269 1.30 9.05 -23.85
N LYS A 270 1.65 10.33 -23.91
CA LYS A 270 2.87 10.83 -24.57
C LYS A 270 4.16 10.25 -23.97
N LYS A 271 4.18 10.01 -22.64
CA LYS A 271 5.30 9.40 -21.94
C LYS A 271 5.43 7.91 -22.24
N VAL A 272 4.32 7.20 -22.36
CA VAL A 272 4.26 5.75 -22.64
C VAL A 272 4.70 5.40 -24.05
N SER A 273 4.54 6.33 -25.02
CA SER A 273 4.98 6.16 -26.41
C SER A 273 6.49 6.35 -26.66
N ARG A 274 7.26 6.67 -25.60
CA ARG A 274 8.71 6.87 -25.73
C ARG A 274 9.48 5.57 -26.02
N PRO A 275 10.62 5.64 -26.73
CA PRO A 275 11.48 4.50 -26.96
C PRO A 275 11.91 3.82 -25.65
N LYS A 276 12.02 2.48 -25.65
CA LYS A 276 12.36 1.68 -24.45
C LYS A 276 13.62 2.17 -23.73
N TRP A 277 14.65 2.61 -24.47
CA TRP A 277 15.89 3.10 -23.85
C TRP A 277 15.70 4.38 -23.03
N GLN A 278 14.84 5.32 -23.50
CA GLN A 278 14.51 6.52 -22.72
C GLN A 278 13.73 6.17 -21.43
N LEU A 279 12.84 5.19 -21.52
CA LEU A 279 12.13 4.68 -20.34
C LEU A 279 13.08 4.00 -19.36
N MET A 280 14.09 3.27 -19.87
CA MET A 280 15.13 2.67 -19.01
C MET A 280 15.96 3.73 -18.28
N ILE A 281 16.40 4.77 -18.96
CA ILE A 281 17.12 5.89 -18.32
C ILE A 281 16.24 6.55 -17.24
N ALA A 282 14.96 6.76 -17.53
CA ALA A 282 14.02 7.32 -16.54
C ALA A 282 13.84 6.40 -15.32
N ILE A 283 13.78 5.09 -15.52
CA ILE A 283 13.71 4.10 -14.43
C ILE A 283 15.02 4.11 -13.62
N MET A 284 16.18 4.18 -14.26
CA MET A 284 17.46 4.25 -13.56
C MET A 284 17.59 5.53 -12.72
N GLY A 285 17.27 6.69 -13.30
CA GLY A 285 17.24 7.96 -12.59
C GLY A 285 16.25 7.95 -11.41
N HIS A 286 15.07 7.39 -11.62
CA HIS A 286 14.11 7.15 -10.55
C HIS A 286 14.70 6.32 -9.41
N ASN A 287 15.42 5.23 -9.71
CA ASN A 287 16.01 4.36 -8.69
C ASN A 287 17.09 5.06 -7.87
N ILE A 288 17.92 5.89 -8.52
CA ILE A 288 18.95 6.65 -7.82
C ILE A 288 18.29 7.62 -6.81
N VAL A 289 17.30 8.38 -7.26
CA VAL A 289 16.56 9.31 -6.41
C VAL A 289 15.79 8.58 -5.31
N TYR A 290 15.12 7.47 -5.66
CA TYR A 290 14.42 6.60 -4.72
C TYR A 290 15.35 6.11 -3.60
N ASN A 291 16.51 5.54 -3.94
CA ASN A 291 17.46 5.04 -2.94
C ASN A 291 17.98 6.16 -2.05
N LEU A 292 18.30 7.33 -2.62
CA LEU A 292 18.76 8.48 -1.85
C LEU A 292 17.70 8.97 -0.86
N LEU A 293 16.46 9.15 -1.31
CA LEU A 293 15.35 9.62 -0.46
C LEU A 293 14.96 8.57 0.59
N SER A 294 15.05 7.29 0.24
CA SER A 294 14.80 6.18 1.16
C SER A 294 15.83 6.15 2.30
N THR A 295 17.12 6.35 2.01
CA THR A 295 18.18 6.43 3.03
C THR A 295 18.02 7.63 3.95
N LEU A 296 17.52 8.75 3.42
CA LEU A 296 17.24 9.97 4.18
C LEU A 296 15.91 9.92 4.95
N ASN A 297 15.14 8.84 4.85
CA ASN A 297 13.80 8.69 5.46
C ASN A 297 12.82 9.82 5.07
N ILE A 298 12.92 10.32 3.84
CA ILE A 298 12.09 11.43 3.31
C ILE A 298 10.83 10.89 2.60
N GLY A 299 10.72 9.57 2.44
CA GLY A 299 9.58 8.91 1.82
C GLY A 299 8.27 9.16 2.57
N ASP A 300 7.16 9.05 1.86
CA ASP A 300 5.80 9.14 2.38
C ASP A 300 5.12 7.77 2.53
N GLU A 301 5.79 6.73 2.04
CA GLU A 301 5.43 5.32 2.20
C GLU A 301 6.56 4.56 2.89
N MET A 302 6.27 3.40 3.42
CA MET A 302 7.27 2.44 3.87
C MET A 302 6.98 1.04 3.33
N ILE A 303 8.07 0.32 3.04
CA ILE A 303 8.04 -1.11 2.75
C ILE A 303 8.62 -1.83 3.95
N VAL A 304 7.83 -2.71 4.53
CA VAL A 304 8.18 -3.51 5.70
C VAL A 304 8.33 -4.96 5.28
N ILE A 305 9.45 -5.58 5.63
CA ILE A 305 9.71 -7.00 5.41
C ILE A 305 9.86 -7.65 6.79
N ALA A 306 9.04 -8.66 7.05
CA ALA A 306 9.13 -9.43 8.27
C ALA A 306 9.15 -10.93 7.97
N LYS A 307 9.76 -11.70 8.88
CA LYS A 307 9.91 -13.14 8.80
C LYS A 307 9.07 -13.81 9.88
N LYS A 308 8.32 -14.85 9.51
CA LYS A 308 7.64 -15.68 10.50
C LYS A 308 8.67 -16.51 11.28
N VAL A 309 8.77 -16.23 12.59
CA VAL A 309 9.62 -17.04 13.48
C VAL A 309 8.93 -18.35 13.85
N GLN A 310 9.71 -19.38 14.13
CA GLN A 310 9.19 -20.60 14.77
C GLN A 310 8.78 -20.25 16.19
N ILE A 311 7.52 -20.49 16.50
CA ILE A 311 7.03 -20.51 17.89
C ILE A 311 7.10 -21.95 18.37
#